data_4f06602ee6ad322efd2ce4c9f5db9682
#
_entry.id   4f06602ee6ad322efd2ce4c9f5db9682
#
_cell.length_a   1.000
_cell.length_b   1.000
_cell.length_c   1.000
_cell.angle_alpha   90.00
_cell.angle_beta   90.00
_cell.angle_gamma   90.00
#
_symmetry.space_group_name_H-M   'P 1'
#
loop_
_entity.id
_entity.type
_entity.pdbx_description
1 polymer ?
#
loop_
_entity_poly.entity_id
_entity_poly.type
_entity_poly.pdbx_seq_one_letter_code
_entity_poly.pdbx_strand_id
1 'polypeptide(L)'
;MGHRALVAYERPDGTYNLHYTHWGGCNLRLKHQISEGMPFGEKYEGSREIYEELETASSTYVPEKHRHKQTEVRLEPTAVGISIQDALANYLDFHMHEAFYIVTREFRVTAFRTFWLGFHTEAASVEESPSRGNGVICTIRWYDGDPVGDGLLRGWFAGAKEVTAELIDRDVFSEIQATTFLVERLLGKRHGRYEAYVQRADTNESRWYPSNYTASPRTPRSK
;
A
#
# COMPACT_ATOMS: atom_id res chain seq x y z
N MET A 1 -4.70 10.74 -15.29
CA MET A 1 -4.39 10.48 -13.84
C MET A 1 -3.67 9.14 -13.76
N GLY A 2 -2.61 9.01 -12.96
CA GLY A 2 -1.89 7.74 -12.79
C GLY A 2 -2.43 6.96 -11.60
N HIS A 3 -2.37 5.63 -11.65
CA HIS A 3 -2.70 4.73 -10.53
C HIS A 3 -1.43 4.44 -9.72
N ARG A 4 -0.99 5.43 -8.95
CA ARG A 4 0.31 5.43 -8.26
C ARG A 4 0.36 4.43 -7.12
N ALA A 5 1.55 3.83 -6.94
CA ALA A 5 1.81 2.96 -5.79
C ALA A 5 3.28 3.02 -5.36
N LEU A 6 3.55 2.50 -4.16
CA LEU A 6 4.89 2.23 -3.68
C LEU A 6 5.10 0.71 -3.51
N VAL A 7 6.33 0.27 -3.75
CA VAL A 7 6.74 -1.13 -3.63
C VAL A 7 7.95 -1.18 -2.68
N ALA A 8 7.80 -1.88 -1.58
CA ALA A 8 8.84 -2.11 -0.57
C ALA A 8 9.46 -3.49 -0.78
N TYR A 9 10.71 -3.55 -1.25
CA TYR A 9 11.48 -4.79 -1.41
C TYR A 9 12.28 -5.06 -0.13
N GLU A 10 12.08 -6.24 0.44
CA GLU A 10 12.77 -6.69 1.64
C GLU A 10 14.25 -6.93 1.35
N ARG A 11 15.11 -6.43 2.24
CA ARG A 11 16.56 -6.53 2.22
C ARG A 11 17.05 -7.66 3.13
N PRO A 12 18.32 -8.12 2.98
CA PRO A 12 18.91 -9.13 3.86
C PRO A 12 18.94 -8.76 5.35
N ASP A 13 18.98 -7.46 5.66
CA ASP A 13 19.00 -6.92 7.02
C ASP A 13 17.59 -6.74 7.64
N GLY A 14 16.53 -7.13 6.93
CA GLY A 14 15.14 -6.98 7.36
C GLY A 14 14.57 -5.57 7.19
N THR A 15 15.34 -4.64 6.61
CA THR A 15 14.84 -3.34 6.15
C THR A 15 14.31 -3.43 4.73
N TYR A 16 13.90 -2.30 4.13
CA TYR A 16 13.28 -2.27 2.80
C TYR A 16 13.88 -1.18 1.92
N ASN A 17 13.98 -1.49 0.62
CA ASN A 17 14.15 -0.49 -0.43
C ASN A 17 12.77 -0.13 -0.96
N LEU A 18 12.45 1.16 -0.98
CA LEU A 18 11.16 1.67 -1.41
C LEU A 18 11.24 2.21 -2.82
N HIS A 19 10.40 1.71 -3.71
CA HIS A 19 10.34 2.10 -5.11
C HIS A 19 8.97 2.63 -5.49
N TYR A 20 8.94 3.53 -6.49
CA TYR A 20 7.71 4.12 -7.01
C TYR A 20 7.26 3.43 -8.30
N THR A 21 5.95 3.37 -8.51
CA THR A 21 5.32 2.98 -9.77
C THR A 21 4.16 3.91 -10.11
N HIS A 22 4.05 4.27 -11.39
CA HIS A 22 3.01 5.20 -11.85
C HIS A 22 1.66 4.51 -12.09
N TRP A 23 1.67 3.23 -12.45
CA TRP A 23 0.48 2.47 -12.81
C TRP A 23 0.23 1.24 -11.93
N GLY A 24 1.10 0.98 -10.98
CA GLY A 24 1.02 -0.21 -10.12
C GLY A 24 -0.23 -0.29 -9.24
N GLY A 25 -0.91 0.82 -8.96
CA GLY A 25 -2.17 0.84 -8.22
C GLY A 25 -3.36 0.26 -9.00
N CYS A 26 -3.27 0.22 -10.35
CA CYS A 26 -4.33 -0.31 -11.20
C CYS A 26 -4.55 -1.80 -10.96
N ASN A 27 -5.75 -2.17 -10.48
CA ASN A 27 -6.17 -3.56 -10.20
C ASN A 27 -5.19 -4.37 -9.34
N LEU A 28 -4.29 -3.71 -8.60
CA LEU A 28 -3.24 -4.34 -7.80
C LEU A 28 -2.37 -5.33 -8.60
N ARG A 29 -2.18 -5.06 -9.91
CA ARG A 29 -1.60 -5.99 -10.89
C ARG A 29 -0.18 -6.44 -10.59
N LEU A 30 0.61 -5.61 -9.91
CA LEU A 30 1.99 -5.95 -9.56
C LEU A 30 2.11 -7.20 -8.69
N LYS A 31 1.04 -7.58 -7.99
CA LYS A 31 1.02 -8.82 -7.21
C LYS A 31 1.38 -10.07 -8.02
N HIS A 32 1.04 -10.07 -9.32
CA HIS A 32 1.32 -11.20 -10.22
C HIS A 32 2.37 -10.88 -11.29
N GLN A 33 2.75 -9.61 -11.43
CA GLN A 33 3.79 -9.19 -12.38
C GLN A 33 5.20 -9.26 -11.77
N ILE A 34 5.33 -8.99 -10.47
CA ILE A 34 6.61 -9.11 -9.77
C ILE A 34 6.89 -10.59 -9.48
N SER A 35 8.07 -11.04 -9.91
CA SER A 35 8.58 -12.40 -9.70
C SER A 35 10.09 -12.40 -9.77
N GLU A 36 10.73 -13.52 -9.45
CA GLU A 36 12.18 -13.69 -9.56
C GLU A 36 12.73 -13.34 -10.96
N GLY A 37 12.02 -13.72 -12.02
CA GLY A 37 12.40 -13.39 -13.40
C GLY A 37 12.00 -12.00 -13.87
N MET A 38 11.14 -11.31 -13.11
CA MET A 38 10.61 -9.97 -13.41
C MET A 38 10.54 -9.13 -12.12
N PRO A 39 11.68 -8.85 -11.46
CA PRO A 39 11.68 -8.19 -10.14
C PRO A 39 11.04 -6.80 -10.15
N PHE A 40 11.03 -6.09 -11.27
CA PHE A 40 10.43 -4.76 -11.43
C PHE A 40 9.15 -4.75 -12.29
N GLY A 41 8.45 -5.89 -12.36
CA GLY A 41 7.16 -6.03 -13.04
C GLY A 41 7.25 -6.25 -14.55
N GLU A 42 8.41 -6.15 -15.16
CA GLU A 42 8.67 -6.38 -16.58
C GLU A 42 9.90 -7.24 -16.79
N LYS A 43 9.90 -8.00 -17.90
CA LYS A 43 11.03 -8.82 -18.31
C LYS A 43 11.97 -8.00 -19.19
N TYR A 44 13.19 -7.81 -18.73
CA TYR A 44 14.28 -7.26 -19.54
C TYR A 44 15.61 -7.95 -19.17
N GLU A 45 16.54 -7.90 -20.10
CA GLU A 45 17.87 -8.49 -19.90
C GLU A 45 18.61 -7.76 -18.75
N GLY A 46 19.13 -8.53 -17.80
CA GLY A 46 19.85 -8.01 -16.64
C GLY A 46 18.95 -7.53 -15.50
N SER A 47 17.63 -7.81 -15.53
CA SER A 47 16.73 -7.37 -14.45
C SER A 47 17.07 -7.97 -13.09
N ARG A 48 17.55 -9.22 -13.06
CA ARG A 48 17.95 -9.92 -11.85
C ARG A 48 19.23 -9.34 -11.27
N GLU A 49 20.24 -9.09 -12.09
CA GLU A 49 21.51 -8.50 -11.68
C GLU A 49 21.31 -7.11 -11.08
N ILE A 50 20.41 -6.30 -11.67
CA ILE A 50 20.08 -4.99 -11.11
C ILE A 50 19.39 -5.13 -9.76
N TYR A 51 18.46 -6.08 -9.63
CA TYR A 51 17.80 -6.31 -8.34
C TYR A 51 18.82 -6.68 -7.25
N GLU A 52 19.76 -7.58 -7.55
CA GLU A 52 20.82 -8.00 -6.61
C GLU A 52 21.77 -6.84 -6.26
N GLU A 53 22.12 -5.97 -7.23
CA GLU A 53 22.88 -4.75 -6.96
C GLU A 53 22.12 -3.80 -6.02
N LEU A 54 20.79 -3.63 -6.22
CA LEU A 54 19.98 -2.72 -5.42
C LEU A 54 19.59 -3.28 -4.05
N GLU A 55 19.47 -4.60 -3.92
CA GLU A 55 19.13 -5.27 -2.65
C GLU A 55 20.10 -4.90 -1.51
N THR A 56 21.37 -4.72 -1.84
CA THR A 56 22.43 -4.37 -0.88
C THR A 56 22.91 -2.93 -0.98
N ALA A 57 22.31 -2.12 -1.86
CA ALA A 57 22.71 -0.72 -2.04
C ALA A 57 22.56 0.10 -0.74
N SER A 58 23.50 1.02 -0.50
CA SER A 58 23.47 1.95 0.63
C SER A 58 22.94 3.34 0.27
N SER A 59 22.57 3.55 -1.00
CA SER A 59 22.06 4.83 -1.51
C SER A 59 20.99 4.60 -2.58
N THR A 60 20.26 5.66 -2.92
CA THR A 60 19.27 5.66 -4.00
C THR A 60 19.88 5.71 -5.40
N TYR A 61 21.22 5.74 -5.50
CA TYR A 61 21.92 5.81 -6.78
C TYR A 61 21.73 4.54 -7.60
N VAL A 62 21.32 4.72 -8.85
CA VAL A 62 21.27 3.65 -9.86
C VAL A 62 22.40 3.87 -10.86
N PRO A 63 23.23 2.86 -11.15
CA PRO A 63 24.28 2.94 -12.15
C PRO A 63 23.77 3.47 -13.50
N GLU A 64 24.54 4.32 -14.16
CA GLU A 64 24.13 5.01 -15.39
C GLU A 64 23.70 4.06 -16.51
N LYS A 65 24.35 2.89 -16.58
CA LYS A 65 24.01 1.79 -17.53
C LYS A 65 22.53 1.34 -17.43
N HIS A 66 21.83 1.63 -16.31
CA HIS A 66 20.46 1.20 -16.03
C HIS A 66 19.45 2.35 -16.00
N ARG A 67 19.90 3.63 -15.92
CA ARG A 67 19.04 4.81 -15.77
C ARG A 67 18.00 5.00 -16.88
N HIS A 68 18.28 4.54 -18.08
CA HIS A 68 17.41 4.70 -19.25
C HIS A 68 16.42 3.55 -19.45
N LYS A 69 16.44 2.54 -18.59
CA LYS A 69 15.49 1.43 -18.67
C LYS A 69 14.14 1.86 -18.10
N GLN A 70 13.13 1.79 -18.96
CA GLN A 70 11.74 1.96 -18.51
C GLN A 70 11.24 0.63 -17.97
N THR A 71 10.78 0.64 -16.74
CA THR A 71 10.22 -0.53 -16.03
C THR A 71 8.92 -0.13 -15.35
N GLU A 72 8.05 -1.10 -15.08
CA GLU A 72 6.77 -0.83 -14.42
C GLU A 72 7.00 -0.26 -13.00
N VAL A 73 7.96 -0.81 -12.26
CA VAL A 73 8.46 -0.25 -11.01
C VAL A 73 9.78 0.47 -11.29
N ARG A 74 9.91 1.73 -10.93
CA ARG A 74 11.15 2.50 -11.15
C ARG A 74 12.34 1.82 -10.50
N LEU A 75 13.45 1.75 -11.21
CA LEU A 75 14.70 1.16 -10.70
C LEU A 75 15.32 2.01 -9.60
N GLU A 76 15.19 3.34 -9.70
CA GLU A 76 15.69 4.26 -8.68
C GLU A 76 14.83 4.17 -7.42
N PRO A 77 15.40 3.74 -6.27
CA PRO A 77 14.65 3.70 -5.02
C PRO A 77 14.30 5.11 -4.55
N THR A 78 13.10 5.28 -4.03
CA THR A 78 12.69 6.51 -3.31
C THR A 78 13.38 6.62 -1.96
N ALA A 79 13.62 5.47 -1.31
CA ALA A 79 14.36 5.34 -0.06
C ALA A 79 15.01 3.97 0.05
N VAL A 80 16.06 3.86 0.86
CA VAL A 80 16.88 2.65 1.04
C VAL A 80 17.07 2.36 2.52
N GLY A 81 16.92 1.09 2.93
CA GLY A 81 17.20 0.64 4.29
C GLY A 81 16.23 1.19 5.33
N ILE A 82 14.96 1.37 4.99
CA ILE A 82 13.93 1.90 5.88
C ILE A 82 13.02 0.80 6.43
N SER A 83 12.35 1.06 7.54
CA SER A 83 11.29 0.19 8.06
C SER A 83 9.98 0.37 7.30
N ILE A 84 9.05 -0.61 7.38
CA ILE A 84 7.69 -0.43 6.85
C ILE A 84 6.97 0.72 7.55
N GLN A 85 7.19 0.92 8.84
CA GLN A 85 6.61 2.03 9.60
C GLN A 85 7.08 3.37 9.05
N ASP A 86 8.39 3.51 8.77
CA ASP A 86 8.95 4.70 8.11
C ASP A 86 8.36 4.92 6.72
N ALA A 87 8.21 3.86 5.93
CA ALA A 87 7.61 3.95 4.61
C ALA A 87 6.18 4.51 4.66
N LEU A 88 5.37 4.04 5.63
CA LEU A 88 3.98 4.48 5.81
C LEU A 88 3.89 5.89 6.41
N ALA A 89 4.76 6.23 7.36
CA ALA A 89 4.71 7.51 8.04
C ALA A 89 5.23 8.67 7.16
N ASN A 90 6.32 8.44 6.41
CA ASN A 90 7.08 9.52 5.79
C ASN A 90 7.04 9.55 4.25
N TYR A 91 6.77 8.41 3.60
CA TYR A 91 6.86 8.28 2.15
C TYR A 91 5.53 8.00 1.47
N LEU A 92 4.63 7.22 2.09
CA LEU A 92 3.34 6.91 1.52
C LEU A 92 2.40 8.11 1.64
N ASP A 93 2.07 8.70 0.50
CA ASP A 93 1.01 9.69 0.39
C ASP A 93 -0.32 8.93 0.21
N PHE A 94 -1.12 8.84 1.27
CA PHE A 94 -2.37 8.08 1.28
C PHE A 94 -3.46 8.69 0.39
N HIS A 95 -3.35 9.98 0.06
CA HIS A 95 -4.27 10.66 -0.86
C HIS A 95 -3.92 10.40 -2.32
N MET A 96 -2.62 10.26 -2.64
CA MET A 96 -2.14 10.14 -4.01
C MET A 96 -1.83 8.70 -4.45
N HIS A 97 -1.40 7.83 -3.52
CA HIS A 97 -1.09 6.45 -3.82
C HIS A 97 -2.32 5.55 -3.57
N GLU A 98 -2.68 4.74 -4.57
CA GLU A 98 -3.82 3.83 -4.49
C GLU A 98 -3.46 2.45 -3.93
N ALA A 99 -2.16 2.11 -3.91
CA ALA A 99 -1.68 0.83 -3.42
C ALA A 99 -0.30 0.92 -2.79
N PHE A 100 -0.03 -0.07 -1.94
CA PHE A 100 1.27 -0.35 -1.36
C PHE A 100 1.58 -1.83 -1.50
N TYR A 101 2.82 -2.19 -1.82
CA TYR A 101 3.25 -3.57 -1.97
C TYR A 101 4.42 -3.88 -1.06
N ILE A 102 4.41 -5.07 -0.48
CA ILE A 102 5.57 -5.64 0.21
C ILE A 102 6.01 -6.87 -0.59
N VAL A 103 7.27 -6.91 -0.97
CA VAL A 103 7.90 -7.99 -1.73
C VAL A 103 8.98 -8.61 -0.86
N THR A 104 8.82 -9.90 -0.51
CA THR A 104 9.85 -10.63 0.24
C THR A 104 11.02 -10.99 -0.67
N ARG A 105 12.13 -11.44 -0.09
CA ARG A 105 13.32 -11.90 -0.82
C ARG A 105 13.03 -13.11 -1.72
N GLU A 106 12.00 -13.91 -1.41
CA GLU A 106 11.50 -15.01 -2.25
C GLU A 106 10.45 -14.55 -3.27
N PHE A 107 10.33 -13.23 -3.53
CA PHE A 107 9.35 -12.64 -4.44
C PHE A 107 7.88 -12.97 -4.12
N ARG A 108 7.57 -13.21 -2.84
CA ARG A 108 6.18 -13.25 -2.40
C ARG A 108 5.67 -11.82 -2.26
N VAL A 109 4.63 -11.50 -3.02
CA VAL A 109 4.08 -10.15 -3.07
C VAL A 109 2.80 -10.07 -2.24
N THR A 110 2.79 -9.19 -1.23
CA THR A 110 1.58 -8.79 -0.54
C THR A 110 1.13 -7.43 -1.04
N ALA A 111 -0.11 -7.34 -1.53
CA ALA A 111 -0.69 -6.12 -2.08
C ALA A 111 -1.72 -5.54 -1.13
N PHE A 112 -1.62 -4.24 -0.90
CA PHE A 112 -2.53 -3.48 -0.03
C PHE A 112 -3.19 -2.35 -0.82
N ARG A 113 -4.47 -2.09 -0.54
CA ARG A 113 -5.13 -0.82 -0.88
C ARG A 113 -4.85 0.21 0.18
N THR A 114 -4.75 1.46 -0.25
CA THR A 114 -4.58 2.63 0.62
C THR A 114 -5.92 3.32 0.83
N PHE A 115 -6.14 3.81 2.05
CA PHE A 115 -7.32 4.57 2.45
C PHE A 115 -6.86 5.79 3.23
N TRP A 116 -7.07 6.97 2.67
CA TRP A 116 -6.71 8.22 3.33
C TRP A 116 -7.75 8.64 4.36
N LEU A 117 -7.29 9.08 5.53
CA LEU A 117 -8.13 9.45 6.66
C LEU A 117 -8.34 10.97 6.82
N GLY A 118 -7.79 11.81 5.92
CA GLY A 118 -8.03 13.25 5.93
C GLY A 118 -9.41 13.61 5.38
N PHE A 119 -9.91 14.82 5.66
CA PHE A 119 -11.26 15.25 5.32
C PHE A 119 -11.34 16.54 4.51
N HIS A 120 -10.23 17.25 4.26
CA HIS A 120 -10.28 18.56 3.61
C HIS A 120 -10.85 18.56 2.17
N THR A 121 -11.01 17.38 1.55
CA THR A 121 -11.66 17.26 0.23
C THR A 121 -13.16 16.99 0.31
N GLU A 122 -13.65 16.49 1.43
CA GLU A 122 -15.06 16.13 1.63
C GLU A 122 -15.79 17.04 2.63
N ALA A 123 -15.12 17.57 3.67
CA ALA A 123 -15.69 18.45 4.68
C ALA A 123 -15.30 19.91 4.42
N ALA A 124 -16.28 20.80 4.30
CA ALA A 124 -16.05 22.22 4.03
C ALA A 124 -15.42 22.97 5.21
N SER A 125 -15.64 22.49 6.44
CA SER A 125 -15.09 23.05 7.67
C SER A 125 -13.64 22.64 7.96
N VAL A 126 -13.08 21.70 7.19
CA VAL A 126 -11.69 21.21 7.35
C VAL A 126 -10.80 21.86 6.30
N GLU A 127 -9.91 22.75 6.72
CA GLU A 127 -9.04 23.49 5.80
C GLU A 127 -7.91 22.62 5.23
N GLU A 128 -7.30 21.74 6.06
CA GLU A 128 -6.16 20.92 5.67
C GLU A 128 -6.16 19.60 6.44
N SER A 129 -5.71 18.54 5.78
CA SER A 129 -5.46 17.23 6.40
C SER A 129 -4.17 16.63 5.86
N PRO A 130 -3.31 16.03 6.71
CA PRO A 130 -2.08 15.39 6.26
C PRO A 130 -2.36 14.28 5.25
N SER A 131 -1.66 14.27 4.12
CA SER A 131 -1.73 13.19 3.15
C SER A 131 -0.74 12.06 3.46
N ARG A 132 0.36 12.38 4.16
CA ARG A 132 1.35 11.41 4.66
C ARG A 132 1.11 11.11 6.12
N GLY A 133 1.44 9.88 6.54
CA GLY A 133 1.28 9.47 7.92
C GLY A 133 -0.17 9.44 8.42
N ASN A 134 -1.16 9.52 7.54
CA ASN A 134 -2.58 9.61 7.91
C ASN A 134 -3.46 8.73 7.02
N GLY A 135 -3.48 7.44 7.29
CA GLY A 135 -4.26 6.50 6.48
C GLY A 135 -4.20 5.06 6.96
N VAL A 136 -4.83 4.21 6.19
CA VAL A 136 -4.84 2.76 6.40
C VAL A 136 -4.39 2.09 5.11
N ILE A 137 -3.52 1.09 5.22
CA ILE A 137 -3.34 0.11 4.16
C ILE A 137 -4.00 -1.20 4.57
N CYS A 138 -4.69 -1.86 3.65
CA CYS A 138 -5.41 -3.09 3.91
C CYS A 138 -5.26 -4.07 2.74
N THR A 139 -4.98 -5.35 3.04
CA THR A 139 -4.98 -6.40 2.02
C THR A 139 -6.40 -6.61 1.48
N ILE A 140 -6.48 -7.07 0.22
CA ILE A 140 -7.75 -7.38 -0.45
C ILE A 140 -7.85 -8.90 -0.63
N ARG A 141 -9.07 -9.43 -0.67
CA ARG A 141 -9.32 -10.84 -1.00
C ARG A 141 -8.97 -11.12 -2.45
N TRP A 142 -8.32 -12.25 -2.68
CA TRP A 142 -7.97 -12.72 -4.01
C TRP A 142 -8.74 -14.00 -4.34
N TYR A 143 -9.25 -14.08 -5.57
CA TYR A 143 -9.90 -15.27 -6.10
C TYR A 143 -9.53 -15.40 -7.58
N ASP A 144 -8.96 -16.53 -7.97
CA ASP A 144 -8.53 -16.84 -9.35
C ASP A 144 -7.64 -15.74 -10.00
N GLY A 145 -6.75 -15.16 -9.20
CA GLY A 145 -5.83 -14.10 -9.67
C GLY A 145 -6.38 -12.68 -9.63
N ASP A 146 -7.66 -12.48 -9.31
CA ASP A 146 -8.30 -11.17 -9.27
C ASP A 146 -8.56 -10.64 -7.85
N PRO A 147 -8.46 -9.32 -7.63
CA PRO A 147 -8.80 -8.68 -6.34
C PRO A 147 -10.32 -8.57 -6.17
N VAL A 148 -10.92 -9.56 -5.49
CA VAL A 148 -12.37 -9.64 -5.29
C VAL A 148 -12.84 -8.69 -4.19
N GLY A 149 -13.84 -7.87 -4.52
CA GLY A 149 -14.44 -6.93 -3.57
C GLY A 149 -13.65 -5.63 -3.38
N ASP A 150 -12.59 -5.41 -4.13
CA ASP A 150 -11.79 -4.18 -4.09
C ASP A 150 -12.65 -2.95 -4.38
N GLY A 151 -13.38 -2.94 -5.50
CA GLY A 151 -14.28 -1.84 -5.85
C GLY A 151 -15.39 -1.61 -4.83
N LEU A 152 -15.94 -2.69 -4.26
CA LEU A 152 -16.96 -2.58 -3.20
C LEU A 152 -16.39 -1.95 -1.93
N LEU A 153 -15.20 -2.35 -1.50
CA LEU A 153 -14.57 -1.79 -0.30
C LEU A 153 -14.21 -0.32 -0.49
N ARG A 154 -13.66 0.03 -1.65
CA ARG A 154 -13.32 1.43 -2.00
C ARG A 154 -14.57 2.32 -2.06
N GLY A 155 -15.62 1.86 -2.76
CA GLY A 155 -16.89 2.60 -2.85
C GLY A 155 -17.58 2.75 -1.49
N TRP A 156 -17.57 1.69 -0.68
CA TRP A 156 -18.08 1.76 0.67
C TRP A 156 -17.31 2.77 1.52
N PHE A 157 -15.97 2.77 1.47
CA PHE A 157 -15.14 3.69 2.24
C PHE A 157 -15.38 5.15 1.80
N ALA A 158 -15.47 5.41 0.49
CA ALA A 158 -15.77 6.73 -0.02
C ALA A 158 -17.12 7.25 0.49
N GLY A 159 -18.19 6.45 0.39
CA GLY A 159 -19.50 6.84 0.91
C GLY A 159 -19.54 7.02 2.43
N ALA A 160 -18.83 6.15 3.19
CA ALA A 160 -18.72 6.33 4.64
C ALA A 160 -17.99 7.63 4.99
N LYS A 161 -16.96 7.99 4.22
CA LYS A 161 -16.18 9.21 4.41
C LYS A 161 -17.01 10.46 4.12
N GLU A 162 -17.79 10.48 3.03
CA GLU A 162 -18.70 11.58 2.70
C GLU A 162 -19.72 11.83 3.83
N VAL A 163 -20.39 10.77 4.33
CA VAL A 163 -21.33 10.90 5.45
C VAL A 163 -20.64 11.39 6.72
N THR A 164 -19.42 10.92 6.98
CA THR A 164 -18.65 11.33 8.16
C THR A 164 -18.20 12.78 8.06
N ALA A 165 -17.83 13.24 6.86
CA ALA A 165 -17.51 14.64 6.58
C ALA A 165 -18.69 15.58 6.84
N GLU A 166 -19.90 15.18 6.42
CA GLU A 166 -21.12 15.95 6.72
C GLU A 166 -21.38 16.06 8.25
N LEU A 167 -21.04 15.03 9.03
CA LEU A 167 -21.13 15.08 10.48
C LEU A 167 -20.10 16.04 11.11
N ILE A 168 -18.91 16.18 10.49
CA ILE A 168 -17.92 17.20 10.90
C ILE A 168 -18.50 18.61 10.61
N ASP A 169 -18.97 18.86 9.40
CA ASP A 169 -19.52 20.17 8.99
C ASP A 169 -20.73 20.60 9.82
N ARG A 170 -21.41 19.65 10.47
CA ARG A 170 -22.54 19.90 11.39
C ARG A 170 -22.13 19.92 12.86
N ASP A 171 -20.86 19.96 13.20
CA ASP A 171 -20.33 19.94 14.57
C ASP A 171 -20.78 18.71 15.41
N VAL A 172 -21.16 17.59 14.77
CA VAL A 172 -21.52 16.34 15.45
C VAL A 172 -20.27 15.53 15.80
N PHE A 173 -19.27 15.52 14.91
CA PHE A 173 -17.98 14.89 15.12
C PHE A 173 -16.86 15.93 15.05
N SER A 174 -15.84 15.78 15.91
CA SER A 174 -14.53 16.34 15.64
C SER A 174 -13.81 15.48 14.59
N GLU A 175 -12.78 16.01 13.91
CA GLU A 175 -11.96 15.22 12.96
C GLU A 175 -11.36 13.96 13.60
N ILE A 176 -10.93 14.04 14.87
CA ILE A 176 -10.38 12.89 15.62
C ILE A 176 -11.46 11.81 15.81
N GLN A 177 -12.68 12.19 16.16
CA GLN A 177 -13.80 11.25 16.30
C GLN A 177 -14.18 10.63 14.95
N ALA A 178 -14.21 11.43 13.89
CA ALA A 178 -14.47 11.01 12.52
C ALA A 178 -13.43 10.01 12.03
N THR A 179 -12.15 10.31 12.21
CA THR A 179 -11.04 9.41 11.88
C THR A 179 -11.14 8.09 12.64
N THR A 180 -11.39 8.15 13.95
CA THR A 180 -11.56 6.96 14.79
C THR A 180 -12.73 6.10 14.30
N PHE A 181 -13.87 6.73 14.01
CA PHE A 181 -15.04 6.05 13.47
C PHE A 181 -14.75 5.34 12.14
N LEU A 182 -14.09 6.01 11.19
CA LEU A 182 -13.74 5.39 9.90
C LEU A 182 -12.79 4.21 10.06
N VAL A 183 -11.76 4.34 10.91
CA VAL A 183 -10.81 3.25 11.19
C VAL A 183 -11.53 2.04 11.78
N GLU A 184 -12.37 2.23 12.81
CA GLU A 184 -13.13 1.15 13.43
C GLU A 184 -14.06 0.46 12.43
N ARG A 185 -14.75 1.24 11.58
CA ARG A 185 -15.64 0.69 10.55
C ARG A 185 -14.88 -0.07 9.48
N LEU A 186 -13.74 0.44 9.01
CA LEU A 186 -12.88 -0.26 8.04
C LEU A 186 -12.34 -1.57 8.62
N LEU A 187 -11.83 -1.54 9.86
CA LEU A 187 -11.35 -2.74 10.56
C LEU A 187 -12.49 -3.74 10.83
N GLY A 188 -13.70 -3.27 11.13
CA GLY A 188 -14.90 -4.10 11.25
C GLY A 188 -15.25 -4.83 9.94
N LYS A 189 -15.16 -4.14 8.80
CA LYS A 189 -15.36 -4.76 7.46
C LYS A 189 -14.31 -5.83 7.15
N ARG A 190 -13.14 -5.72 7.71
CA ARG A 190 -12.05 -6.69 7.56
C ARG A 190 -12.43 -8.08 8.09
N HIS A 191 -13.29 -8.19 9.09
CA HIS A 191 -13.71 -9.45 9.74
C HIS A 191 -12.54 -10.35 10.19
N GLY A 192 -11.38 -9.77 10.54
CA GLY A 192 -10.16 -10.49 10.89
C GLY A 192 -9.49 -11.26 9.72
N ARG A 193 -10.02 -11.19 8.50
CA ARG A 193 -9.50 -11.94 7.34
C ARG A 193 -8.37 -11.25 6.59
N TYR A 194 -8.23 -9.95 6.78
CA TYR A 194 -7.29 -9.10 6.04
C TYR A 194 -6.28 -8.51 7.02
N GLU A 195 -5.06 -8.33 6.54
CA GLU A 195 -4.05 -7.53 7.25
C GLU A 195 -4.33 -6.05 7.03
N ALA A 196 -4.10 -5.25 8.04
CA ALA A 196 -4.18 -3.81 7.93
C ALA A 196 -3.10 -3.12 8.78
N TYR A 197 -2.54 -2.04 8.25
CA TYR A 197 -1.77 -1.05 9.00
C TYR A 197 -2.57 0.22 9.09
N VAL A 198 -2.66 0.75 10.29
CA VAL A 198 -3.24 2.07 10.55
C VAL A 198 -2.11 2.99 10.96
N GLN A 199 -1.96 4.10 10.24
CA GLN A 199 -1.05 5.18 10.58
C GLN A 199 -1.88 6.44 10.84
N ARG A 200 -1.73 7.04 12.00
CA ARG A 200 -2.50 8.23 12.41
C ARG A 200 -1.56 9.41 12.62
N ALA A 201 -1.86 10.53 11.96
CA ALA A 201 -1.09 11.76 12.11
C ALA A 201 -1.37 12.47 13.44
N ASP A 202 -2.60 12.38 13.94
CA ASP A 202 -3.05 13.05 15.18
C ASP A 202 -2.42 12.47 16.45
N THR A 203 -2.12 11.16 16.47
CA THR A 203 -1.51 10.47 17.61
C THR A 203 -0.06 10.04 17.33
N ASN A 204 0.39 10.17 16.08
CA ASN A 204 1.64 9.57 15.58
C ASN A 204 1.74 8.07 15.87
N GLU A 205 0.60 7.39 15.97
CA GLU A 205 0.53 5.95 16.20
C GLU A 205 0.56 5.17 14.90
N SER A 206 1.35 4.11 14.91
CA SER A 206 1.35 3.08 13.87
C SER A 206 0.92 1.76 14.47
N ARG A 207 -0.13 1.15 13.93
CA ARG A 207 -0.67 -0.10 14.47
C ARG A 207 -0.91 -1.14 13.37
N TRP A 208 -0.31 -2.31 13.59
CA TRP A 208 -0.52 -3.49 12.76
C TRP A 208 -1.69 -4.32 13.28
N TYR A 209 -2.52 -4.78 12.35
CA TYR A 209 -3.61 -5.71 12.58
C TYR A 209 -3.40 -6.95 11.70
N PRO A 210 -2.84 -8.05 12.22
CA PRO A 210 -2.58 -9.25 11.43
C PRO A 210 -3.87 -9.90 10.95
N SER A 211 -3.79 -10.68 9.89
CA SER A 211 -4.88 -11.56 9.47
C SER A 211 -4.99 -12.74 10.45
N ASN A 212 -6.20 -13.03 10.91
CA ASN A 212 -6.50 -14.24 11.68
C ASN A 212 -6.81 -15.44 10.76
N TYR A 213 -6.67 -15.27 9.45
CA TYR A 213 -6.96 -16.29 8.47
C TYR A 213 -5.76 -17.18 8.24
N THR A 214 -5.75 -18.36 8.86
CA THR A 214 -4.90 -19.47 8.43
C THR A 214 -5.56 -20.09 7.19
N ALA A 215 -4.91 -19.97 6.02
CA ALA A 215 -5.37 -20.65 4.82
C ALA A 215 -5.42 -22.16 5.10
N SER A 216 -6.60 -22.76 5.14
CA SER A 216 -6.73 -24.21 5.12
C SER A 216 -6.02 -24.73 3.86
N PRO A 217 -5.14 -25.74 3.96
CA PRO A 217 -4.55 -26.34 2.78
C PRO A 217 -5.68 -26.83 1.87
N ARG A 218 -5.66 -26.37 0.61
CA ARG A 218 -6.61 -26.86 -0.41
C ARG A 218 -6.41 -28.37 -0.54
N THR A 219 -7.39 -29.14 -0.14
CA THR A 219 -7.46 -30.54 -0.54
C THR A 219 -7.62 -30.58 -2.07
N PRO A 220 -6.74 -31.25 -2.82
CA PRO A 220 -6.91 -31.38 -4.26
C PRO A 220 -8.27 -32.02 -4.52
N ARG A 221 -9.13 -31.39 -5.34
CA ARG A 221 -10.34 -32.05 -5.86
C ARG A 221 -9.84 -33.19 -6.74
N SER A 222 -10.09 -34.43 -6.32
CA SER A 222 -9.98 -35.60 -7.18
C SER A 222 -10.89 -35.40 -8.39
N LYS A 223 -10.26 -35.52 -9.58
CA LYS A 223 -11.02 -35.57 -10.85
C LYS A 223 -11.84 -36.86 -10.94
#